data_f23654c7dae06594e9689293b1a7ad1c
#
_entry.id   f23654c7dae06594e9689293b1a7ad1c
#
_cell.length_a   1.000
_cell.length_b   1.000
_cell.length_c   1.000
_cell.angle_alpha   90.00
_cell.angle_beta   90.00
_cell.angle_gamma   90.00
#
_symmetry.space_group_name_H-M   'P 1'
#
loop_
_entity.id
_entity.type
_entity.pdbx_description
1 polymer ?
#
loop_
_entity_poly.entity_id
_entity_poly.type
_entity_poly.pdbx_seq_one_letter_code
_entity_poly.pdbx_strand_id
1 'polypeptide(L)'
;MAELSGVGAEELAAMDIFKGCPAEDLLPLASCLAPLQAPAGQMLMRQGEQAVSFLLINSGSAEVMHVGEDDTVIVEQLVPGMIVGEIALLRDIPRTATVTTLEPLTGWIGGKDALAQMVHIPGIMDRLVRTVRQRLAAFITPISVQMRDGSQLMLRPVLPGDSERTVHGHIHFSSETIYRRFMSARVPNLAMMHYLAEVDYVDHFVWVMVDGGDPVADARFVRDEKDPTVAEIAFTVADAYQGRGIGTFLIGALAVAARVDGVERFSARMLSDNLPMRTIMDQHGAVWQREDIGVITTVIEVPRRLGFGRAMEEQIKQVARQVIEVVS
;
A
#
# COMPACT_ATOMS: atom_id res chain seq x y z
N MET A 1 18.71 33.06 -24.29
CA MET A 1 18.92 32.11 -23.19
C MET A 1 17.92 32.50 -22.09
N ALA A 2 16.84 31.72 -21.91
CA ALA A 2 15.95 31.94 -20.79
C ALA A 2 16.74 31.57 -19.53
N GLU A 3 16.87 32.49 -18.60
CA GLU A 3 17.36 32.20 -17.26
C GLU A 3 16.45 31.12 -16.68
N LEU A 4 17.03 29.98 -16.36
CA LEU A 4 16.34 28.94 -15.56
C LEU A 4 16.15 29.55 -14.17
N SER A 5 15.01 30.24 -13.98
CA SER A 5 14.60 30.72 -12.67
C SER A 5 14.46 29.51 -11.75
N GLY A 6 14.97 29.63 -10.51
CA GLY A 6 14.76 28.62 -9.47
C GLY A 6 13.27 28.33 -9.30
N VAL A 7 12.94 27.14 -8.78
CA VAL A 7 11.53 26.74 -8.53
C VAL A 7 10.84 27.77 -7.62
N GLY A 8 9.62 28.14 -7.97
CA GLY A 8 8.75 28.93 -7.10
C GLY A 8 8.07 28.04 -6.06
N ALA A 9 7.93 28.55 -4.82
CA ALA A 9 7.22 27.81 -3.77
C ALA A 9 5.76 27.47 -4.16
N GLU A 10 5.12 28.33 -4.98
CA GLU A 10 3.77 28.09 -5.53
C GLU A 10 3.73 26.91 -6.50
N GLU A 11 4.80 26.73 -7.33
CA GLU A 11 4.92 25.58 -8.22
C GLU A 11 5.06 24.27 -7.45
N LEU A 12 5.82 24.29 -6.35
CA LEU A 12 5.90 23.13 -5.45
C LEU A 12 4.57 22.85 -4.76
N ALA A 13 3.85 23.88 -4.28
CA ALA A 13 2.57 23.73 -3.61
C ALA A 13 1.48 23.10 -4.52
N ALA A 14 1.63 23.19 -5.84
CA ALA A 14 0.75 22.56 -6.82
C ALA A 14 0.99 21.04 -7.00
N MET A 15 2.12 20.52 -6.51
CA MET A 15 2.45 19.09 -6.60
C MET A 15 1.70 18.27 -5.54
N ASP A 16 1.29 17.04 -5.90
CA ASP A 16 0.49 16.18 -5.02
C ASP A 16 1.16 15.92 -3.67
N ILE A 17 2.48 15.75 -3.65
CA ILE A 17 3.24 15.51 -2.41
C ILE A 17 3.16 16.70 -1.44
N PHE A 18 3.01 17.93 -1.95
CA PHE A 18 2.94 19.16 -1.15
C PHE A 18 1.52 19.70 -1.00
N LYS A 19 0.52 18.99 -1.47
CA LYS A 19 -0.89 19.43 -1.43
C LYS A 19 -1.31 19.83 -0.01
N GLY A 20 -1.79 21.07 0.13
CA GLY A 20 -2.20 21.64 1.41
C GLY A 20 -1.06 22.15 2.30
N CYS A 21 0.20 22.14 1.84
CA CYS A 21 1.28 22.86 2.50
C CYS A 21 1.22 24.35 2.12
N PRO A 22 1.37 25.29 3.08
CA PRO A 22 1.53 26.71 2.77
C PRO A 22 2.77 26.92 1.90
N ALA A 23 2.69 27.79 0.89
CA ALA A 23 3.83 28.06 0.00
C ALA A 23 5.03 28.63 0.77
N GLU A 24 4.80 29.36 1.86
CA GLU A 24 5.86 29.89 2.73
C GLU A 24 6.71 28.80 3.37
N ASP A 25 6.14 27.65 3.72
CA ASP A 25 6.84 26.50 4.30
C ASP A 25 7.71 25.77 3.26
N LEU A 26 7.46 26.01 1.98
CA LEU A 26 8.19 25.39 0.85
C LEU A 26 9.39 26.23 0.39
N LEU A 27 9.55 27.48 0.83
CA LEU A 27 10.64 28.36 0.45
C LEU A 27 12.04 27.79 0.75
N PRO A 28 12.30 27.19 1.94
CA PRO A 28 13.61 26.59 2.21
C PRO A 28 13.94 25.45 1.25
N LEU A 29 12.95 24.58 0.96
CA LEU A 29 13.09 23.50 -0.01
C LEU A 29 13.36 24.04 -1.42
N ALA A 30 12.58 25.02 -1.87
CA ALA A 30 12.74 25.66 -3.17
C ALA A 30 14.15 26.15 -3.42
N SER A 31 14.80 26.74 -2.40
CA SER A 31 16.17 27.23 -2.47
C SER A 31 17.24 26.14 -2.62
N CYS A 32 16.91 24.87 -2.27
CA CYS A 32 17.81 23.71 -2.35
C CYS A 32 17.60 22.87 -3.63
N LEU A 33 16.66 23.26 -4.48
CA LEU A 33 16.33 22.54 -5.71
C LEU A 33 16.98 23.18 -6.93
N ALA A 34 17.59 22.37 -7.79
CA ALA A 34 18.12 22.78 -9.07
C ALA A 34 17.17 22.39 -10.23
N PRO A 35 17.02 23.23 -11.26
CA PRO A 35 16.18 22.89 -12.41
C PRO A 35 16.75 21.69 -13.18
N LEU A 36 15.86 20.81 -13.64
CA LEU A 36 16.16 19.66 -14.47
C LEU A 36 15.46 19.78 -15.81
N GLN A 37 16.18 19.53 -16.89
CA GLN A 37 15.63 19.32 -18.24
C GLN A 37 16.31 18.11 -18.85
N ALA A 38 15.51 17.22 -19.42
CA ALA A 38 16.00 15.98 -20.04
C ALA A 38 15.22 15.70 -21.34
N PRO A 39 15.91 15.36 -22.44
CA PRO A 39 15.25 14.90 -23.66
C PRO A 39 14.62 13.51 -23.43
N ALA A 40 13.72 13.11 -24.33
CA ALA A 40 13.18 11.76 -24.38
C ALA A 40 14.30 10.71 -24.53
N GLY A 41 14.15 9.56 -23.87
CA GLY A 41 15.09 8.44 -23.89
C GLY A 41 16.32 8.63 -23.02
N GLN A 42 16.42 9.70 -22.23
CA GLN A 42 17.55 9.90 -21.31
C GLN A 42 17.36 9.08 -20.04
N MET A 43 18.37 8.30 -19.69
CA MET A 43 18.44 7.62 -18.39
C MET A 43 18.82 8.66 -17.33
N LEU A 44 17.96 8.82 -16.32
CA LEU A 44 18.14 9.76 -15.19
C LEU A 44 18.73 9.08 -13.96
N MET A 45 18.39 7.81 -13.74
CA MET A 45 18.87 6.97 -12.63
C MET A 45 19.05 5.54 -13.11
N ARG A 46 20.03 4.81 -12.56
CA ARG A 46 20.25 3.40 -12.86
C ARG A 46 20.11 2.56 -11.58
N GLN A 47 19.38 1.46 -11.64
CA GLN A 47 19.26 0.50 -10.54
C GLN A 47 20.65 0.02 -10.07
N GLY A 48 20.86 -0.05 -8.76
CA GLY A 48 22.12 -0.44 -8.13
C GLY A 48 23.15 0.68 -7.95
N GLU A 49 22.99 1.85 -8.57
CA GLU A 49 23.86 3.00 -8.34
C GLU A 49 23.61 3.66 -6.99
N GLN A 50 24.63 4.33 -6.45
CA GLN A 50 24.51 5.09 -5.19
C GLN A 50 23.50 6.24 -5.35
N ALA A 51 22.58 6.36 -4.40
CA ALA A 51 21.59 7.43 -4.39
C ALA A 51 22.21 8.73 -3.84
N VAL A 52 22.16 9.80 -4.64
CA VAL A 52 22.65 11.13 -4.24
C VAL A 52 21.60 12.20 -4.40
N SER A 53 20.48 11.93 -5.08
CA SER A 53 19.45 12.91 -5.40
C SER A 53 18.07 12.26 -5.52
N PHE A 54 17.03 13.10 -5.50
CA PHE A 54 15.67 12.77 -5.93
C PHE A 54 15.22 13.77 -7.00
N LEU A 55 14.16 13.44 -7.72
CA LEU A 55 13.58 14.29 -8.75
C LEU A 55 12.11 14.59 -8.45
N LEU A 56 11.70 15.81 -8.74
CA LEU A 56 10.31 16.25 -8.76
C LEU A 56 9.94 16.52 -10.23
N ILE A 57 8.90 15.85 -10.73
CA ILE A 57 8.50 15.95 -12.14
C ILE A 57 7.49 17.08 -12.30
N ASN A 58 7.81 18.07 -13.15
CA ASN A 58 6.92 19.19 -13.45
C ASN A 58 6.15 18.98 -14.76
N SER A 59 6.83 18.46 -15.80
CA SER A 59 6.21 18.17 -17.09
C SER A 59 6.89 16.99 -17.78
N GLY A 60 6.22 16.40 -18.79
CA GLY A 60 6.69 15.20 -19.46
C GLY A 60 6.40 13.93 -18.66
N SER A 61 6.99 12.83 -19.11
CA SER A 61 6.82 11.53 -18.45
C SER A 61 8.11 10.72 -18.47
N ALA A 62 8.24 9.80 -17.50
CA ALA A 62 9.36 8.87 -17.43
C ALA A 62 8.86 7.47 -17.04
N GLU A 63 9.66 6.46 -17.34
CA GLU A 63 9.45 5.08 -16.94
C GLU A 63 10.38 4.74 -15.78
N VAL A 64 9.83 4.10 -14.76
CA VAL A 64 10.58 3.46 -13.67
C VAL A 64 10.57 1.97 -13.92
N MET A 65 11.73 1.37 -14.11
CA MET A 65 11.88 -0.07 -14.31
C MET A 65 12.66 -0.67 -13.14
N HIS A 66 12.00 -1.56 -12.41
CA HIS A 66 12.60 -2.37 -11.37
C HIS A 66 12.78 -3.80 -11.85
N VAL A 67 14.00 -4.33 -11.71
CA VAL A 67 14.30 -5.74 -11.99
C VAL A 67 14.52 -6.44 -10.64
N GLY A 68 13.62 -7.39 -10.32
CA GLY A 68 13.71 -8.22 -9.12
C GLY A 68 14.81 -9.26 -9.18
N GLU A 69 15.09 -9.93 -8.06
CA GLU A 69 16.10 -11.00 -7.97
C GLU A 69 15.76 -12.24 -8.81
N ASP A 70 14.49 -12.41 -9.17
CA ASP A 70 13.95 -13.48 -10.00
C ASP A 70 13.79 -13.08 -11.47
N ASP A 71 14.46 -12.01 -11.91
CA ASP A 71 14.34 -11.40 -13.23
C ASP A 71 12.93 -10.87 -13.56
N THR A 72 12.03 -10.77 -12.57
CA THR A 72 10.72 -10.11 -12.75
C THR A 72 10.93 -8.64 -13.02
N VAL A 73 10.35 -8.15 -14.11
CA VAL A 73 10.42 -6.72 -14.48
C VAL A 73 9.10 -6.05 -14.14
N ILE A 74 9.18 -5.01 -13.31
CA ILE A 74 8.03 -4.17 -12.96
C ILE A 74 8.27 -2.78 -13.53
N VAL A 75 7.27 -2.27 -14.22
CA VAL A 75 7.32 -0.97 -14.88
C VAL A 75 6.22 -0.07 -14.35
N GLU A 76 6.59 1.13 -13.92
CA GLU A 76 5.68 2.20 -13.50
C GLU A 76 5.93 3.44 -14.33
N GLN A 77 4.89 4.17 -14.68
CA GLN A 77 5.02 5.47 -15.37
C GLN A 77 4.97 6.62 -14.37
N LEU A 78 5.95 7.50 -14.44
CA LEU A 78 5.97 8.77 -13.73
C LEU A 78 5.31 9.85 -14.55
N VAL A 79 4.46 10.63 -13.91
CA VAL A 79 3.72 11.76 -14.49
C VAL A 79 3.99 13.03 -13.68
N PRO A 80 3.62 14.23 -14.20
CA PRO A 80 3.77 15.49 -13.49
C PRO A 80 3.15 15.44 -12.08
N GLY A 81 3.82 16.07 -11.10
CA GLY A 81 3.43 16.06 -9.68
C GLY A 81 4.10 14.96 -8.86
N MET A 82 4.71 13.97 -9.48
CA MET A 82 5.36 12.85 -8.78
C MET A 82 6.80 13.16 -8.36
N ILE A 83 7.25 12.49 -7.28
CA ILE A 83 8.64 12.43 -6.83
C ILE A 83 9.24 11.07 -7.17
N VAL A 84 10.54 10.99 -7.47
CA VAL A 84 11.26 9.73 -7.71
C VAL A 84 12.68 9.79 -7.18
N GLY A 85 13.19 8.64 -6.72
CA GLY A 85 14.56 8.50 -6.18
C GLY A 85 14.65 8.78 -4.68
N GLU A 86 13.55 9.16 -4.04
CA GLU A 86 13.43 9.42 -2.60
C GLU A 86 13.64 8.15 -1.76
N ILE A 87 13.19 6.97 -2.24
CA ILE A 87 13.28 5.68 -1.53
C ILE A 87 14.73 5.39 -1.14
N ALA A 88 15.61 5.45 -2.12
CA ALA A 88 17.02 5.14 -1.94
C ALA A 88 17.73 6.13 -1.01
N LEU A 89 17.34 7.40 -1.05
CA LEU A 89 17.87 8.44 -0.15
C LEU A 89 17.35 8.29 1.28
N LEU A 90 16.07 8.04 1.47
CA LEU A 90 15.46 7.85 2.79
C LEU A 90 16.01 6.63 3.51
N ARG A 91 16.30 5.55 2.76
CA ARG A 91 16.81 4.28 3.30
C ARG A 91 18.33 4.16 3.29
N ASP A 92 19.04 5.15 2.75
CA ASP A 92 20.49 5.12 2.52
C ASP A 92 20.96 3.83 1.81
N ILE A 93 20.22 3.41 0.77
CA ILE A 93 20.49 2.21 -0.05
C ILE A 93 20.79 2.59 -1.50
N PRO A 94 21.35 1.68 -2.31
CA PRO A 94 21.45 1.87 -3.76
C PRO A 94 20.08 2.08 -4.42
N ARG A 95 20.07 2.69 -5.61
CA ARG A 95 18.85 2.89 -6.43
C ARG A 95 18.09 1.59 -6.59
N THR A 96 16.81 1.60 -6.29
CA THR A 96 15.94 0.43 -6.39
C THR A 96 15.42 0.18 -7.80
N ALA A 97 15.51 1.16 -8.69
CA ALA A 97 15.01 1.08 -10.06
C ALA A 97 15.80 1.98 -11.01
N THR A 98 15.68 1.70 -12.29
CA THR A 98 16.16 2.54 -13.40
C THR A 98 15.05 3.49 -13.81
N VAL A 99 15.38 4.77 -14.02
CA VAL A 99 14.44 5.82 -14.47
C VAL A 99 14.89 6.34 -15.82
N THR A 100 14.02 6.26 -16.83
CA THR A 100 14.27 6.74 -18.21
C THR A 100 13.12 7.62 -18.67
N THR A 101 13.42 8.77 -19.24
CA THR A 101 12.39 9.67 -19.79
C THR A 101 11.71 9.05 -21.01
N LEU A 102 10.38 9.10 -21.07
CA LEU A 102 9.59 8.70 -22.24
C LEU A 102 9.38 9.89 -23.20
N GLU A 103 9.26 11.08 -22.64
CA GLU A 103 9.07 12.34 -23.34
C GLU A 103 10.08 13.38 -22.82
N PRO A 104 10.28 14.52 -23.50
CA PRO A 104 11.03 15.62 -22.94
C PRO A 104 10.45 16.00 -21.57
N LEU A 105 11.29 15.99 -20.55
CA LEU A 105 10.89 16.13 -19.16
C LEU A 105 11.51 17.39 -18.55
N THR A 106 10.71 18.13 -17.79
CA THR A 106 11.19 19.20 -16.92
C THR A 106 10.83 18.90 -15.47
N GLY A 107 11.61 19.45 -14.56
CA GLY A 107 11.37 19.30 -13.13
C GLY A 107 12.51 19.88 -12.31
N TRP A 108 12.71 19.30 -11.13
CA TRP A 108 13.77 19.76 -10.23
C TRP A 108 14.49 18.56 -9.63
N ILE A 109 15.78 18.77 -9.38
CA ILE A 109 16.63 17.79 -8.70
C ILE A 109 17.02 18.34 -7.32
N GLY A 110 16.85 17.52 -6.27
CA GLY A 110 17.28 17.80 -4.92
C GLY A 110 18.22 16.73 -4.39
N GLY A 111 19.24 17.15 -3.64
CA GLY A 111 20.17 16.28 -2.92
C GLY A 111 19.69 15.96 -1.50
N LYS A 112 20.62 15.43 -0.68
CA LYS A 112 20.37 15.14 0.75
C LYS A 112 19.92 16.38 1.54
N ASP A 113 20.47 17.56 1.24
CA ASP A 113 20.08 18.81 1.91
C ASP A 113 18.63 19.20 1.58
N ALA A 114 18.21 19.07 0.31
CA ALA A 114 16.83 19.31 -0.09
C ALA A 114 15.88 18.31 0.57
N LEU A 115 16.27 17.03 0.67
CA LEU A 115 15.49 16.01 1.39
C LEU A 115 15.36 16.36 2.88
N ALA A 116 16.44 16.83 3.50
CA ALA A 116 16.42 17.29 4.90
C ALA A 116 15.45 18.47 5.10
N GLN A 117 15.42 19.44 4.19
CA GLN A 117 14.42 20.52 4.23
C GLN A 117 13.00 19.97 4.06
N MET A 118 12.80 19.05 3.13
CA MET A 118 11.49 18.46 2.84
C MET A 118 10.91 17.73 4.05
N VAL A 119 11.69 16.94 4.78
CA VAL A 119 11.22 16.18 5.95
C VAL A 119 10.87 17.06 7.16
N HIS A 120 11.33 18.31 7.19
CA HIS A 120 10.96 19.28 8.23
C HIS A 120 9.59 19.95 7.98
N ILE A 121 9.03 19.84 6.77
CA ILE A 121 7.71 20.40 6.45
C ILE A 121 6.64 19.53 7.13
N PRO A 122 5.71 20.11 7.93
CA PRO A 122 4.70 19.35 8.64
C PRO A 122 3.89 18.43 7.73
N GLY A 123 3.77 17.15 8.09
CA GLY A 123 3.01 16.13 7.36
C GLY A 123 3.65 15.60 6.07
N ILE A 124 4.79 16.13 5.63
CA ILE A 124 5.47 15.63 4.42
C ILE A 124 6.10 14.26 4.65
N MET A 125 6.70 14.05 5.84
CA MET A 125 7.31 12.74 6.13
C MET A 125 6.31 11.60 6.02
N ASP A 126 5.11 11.76 6.58
CA ASP A 126 4.05 10.74 6.51
C ASP A 126 3.62 10.47 5.05
N ARG A 127 3.54 11.52 4.23
CA ARG A 127 3.23 11.38 2.79
C ARG A 127 4.33 10.68 2.02
N LEU A 128 5.60 11.06 2.26
CA LEU A 128 6.76 10.41 1.65
C LEU A 128 6.80 8.93 2.01
N VAL A 129 6.68 8.61 3.29
CA VAL A 129 6.70 7.23 3.78
C VAL A 129 5.54 6.43 3.17
N ARG A 130 4.34 7.00 3.09
CA ARG A 130 3.19 6.37 2.42
C ARG A 130 3.48 6.10 0.94
N THR A 131 3.98 7.09 0.20
CA THR A 131 4.34 6.94 -1.22
C THR A 131 5.40 5.86 -1.40
N VAL A 132 6.43 5.85 -0.56
CA VAL A 132 7.49 4.83 -0.59
C VAL A 132 6.93 3.44 -0.34
N ARG A 133 6.05 3.26 0.66
CA ARG A 133 5.41 1.98 0.95
C ARG A 133 4.55 1.49 -0.20
N GLN A 134 3.76 2.37 -0.81
CA GLN A 134 2.93 2.04 -1.98
C GLN A 134 3.78 1.56 -3.17
N ARG A 135 4.91 2.22 -3.43
CA ARG A 135 5.84 1.80 -4.48
C ARG A 135 6.54 0.50 -4.17
N LEU A 136 7.01 0.32 -2.94
CA LEU A 136 7.62 -0.95 -2.52
C LEU A 136 6.62 -2.10 -2.62
N ALA A 137 5.35 -1.87 -2.26
CA ALA A 137 4.30 -2.86 -2.44
C ALA A 137 4.12 -3.27 -3.91
N ALA A 138 4.26 -2.30 -4.85
CA ALA A 138 4.19 -2.58 -6.28
C ALA A 138 5.39 -3.41 -6.81
N PHE A 139 6.55 -3.32 -6.15
CA PHE A 139 7.75 -4.09 -6.51
C PHE A 139 7.83 -5.49 -5.88
N ILE A 140 6.82 -5.87 -5.09
CA ILE A 140 6.78 -7.18 -4.45
C ILE A 140 6.34 -8.24 -5.45
N THR A 141 7.14 -9.31 -5.55
CA THR A 141 6.71 -10.53 -6.23
C THR A 141 5.57 -11.19 -5.45
N PRO A 142 4.38 -11.37 -6.05
CA PRO A 142 3.26 -12.00 -5.36
C PRO A 142 3.59 -13.43 -4.91
N ILE A 143 3.14 -13.83 -3.72
CA ILE A 143 3.35 -15.17 -3.18
C ILE A 143 2.33 -16.13 -3.79
N SER A 144 2.79 -17.22 -4.41
CA SER A 144 1.91 -18.28 -4.92
C SER A 144 1.33 -19.10 -3.76
N VAL A 145 0.01 -19.22 -3.72
CA VAL A 145 -0.73 -19.93 -2.69
C VAL A 145 -1.58 -21.02 -3.31
N GLN A 146 -1.33 -22.28 -2.96
CA GLN A 146 -2.17 -23.40 -3.35
C GLN A 146 -3.32 -23.54 -2.38
N MET A 147 -4.56 -23.43 -2.89
CA MET A 147 -5.78 -23.59 -2.13
C MET A 147 -6.15 -25.07 -1.94
N ARG A 148 -7.10 -25.35 -1.03
CA ARG A 148 -7.53 -26.73 -0.72
C ARG A 148 -8.18 -27.45 -1.88
N ASP A 149 -8.79 -26.72 -2.81
CA ASP A 149 -9.42 -27.24 -4.03
C ASP A 149 -8.43 -27.47 -5.18
N GLY A 150 -7.12 -27.23 -4.94
CA GLY A 150 -6.06 -27.36 -5.92
C GLY A 150 -5.84 -26.12 -6.79
N SER A 151 -6.67 -25.08 -6.67
CA SER A 151 -6.47 -23.82 -7.40
C SER A 151 -5.25 -23.08 -6.87
N GLN A 152 -4.57 -22.33 -7.75
CA GLN A 152 -3.47 -21.44 -7.39
C GLN A 152 -3.94 -20.00 -7.44
N LEU A 153 -3.73 -19.29 -6.35
CA LEU A 153 -3.96 -17.85 -6.22
C LEU A 153 -2.67 -17.16 -5.83
N MET A 154 -2.60 -15.86 -6.03
CA MET A 154 -1.45 -15.05 -5.64
C MET A 154 -1.81 -14.14 -4.48
N LEU A 155 -0.96 -14.10 -3.44
CA LEU A 155 -1.09 -13.17 -2.32
C LEU A 155 -0.10 -12.02 -2.49
N ARG A 156 -0.58 -10.78 -2.34
CA ARG A 156 0.27 -9.58 -2.29
C ARG A 156 -0.37 -8.49 -1.43
N PRO A 157 0.40 -7.49 -0.98
CA PRO A 157 -0.19 -6.26 -0.45
C PRO A 157 -1.11 -5.60 -1.47
N VAL A 158 -2.09 -4.82 -1.00
CA VAL A 158 -2.95 -4.02 -1.87
C VAL A 158 -2.11 -3.00 -2.66
N LEU A 159 -2.51 -2.71 -3.88
CA LEU A 159 -1.85 -1.73 -4.74
C LEU A 159 -2.81 -0.57 -5.05
N PRO A 160 -2.28 0.64 -5.33
CA PRO A 160 -3.06 1.69 -5.96
C PRO A 160 -3.74 1.16 -7.23
N GLY A 161 -5.02 1.47 -7.42
CA GLY A 161 -5.82 0.97 -8.54
C GLY A 161 -6.56 -0.36 -8.29
N ASP A 162 -6.29 -1.11 -7.22
CA ASP A 162 -7.06 -2.32 -6.89
C ASP A 162 -8.54 -2.02 -6.62
N SER A 163 -8.86 -0.85 -6.05
CA SER A 163 -10.25 -0.41 -5.86
C SER A 163 -10.99 -0.26 -7.20
N GLU A 164 -10.34 0.29 -8.21
CA GLU A 164 -10.92 0.45 -9.55
C GLU A 164 -11.11 -0.91 -10.22
N ARG A 165 -10.15 -1.82 -10.09
CA ARG A 165 -10.26 -3.20 -10.58
C ARG A 165 -11.39 -3.95 -9.89
N THR A 166 -11.62 -3.72 -8.59
CA THR A 166 -12.73 -4.33 -7.85
C THR A 166 -14.08 -3.78 -8.32
N VAL A 167 -14.17 -2.48 -8.66
CA VAL A 167 -15.41 -1.84 -9.12
C VAL A 167 -15.70 -2.15 -10.60
N HIS A 168 -14.68 -2.20 -11.45
CA HIS A 168 -14.82 -2.39 -12.91
C HIS A 168 -14.43 -3.79 -13.37
N GLY A 169 -13.93 -4.65 -12.48
CA GLY A 169 -13.47 -6.00 -12.79
C GLY A 169 -14.62 -6.98 -13.07
N HIS A 170 -14.25 -8.14 -13.62
CA HIS A 170 -15.18 -9.24 -13.88
C HIS A 170 -15.58 -10.03 -12.62
N ILE A 171 -15.08 -9.60 -11.45
CA ILE A 171 -15.34 -10.26 -10.17
C ILE A 171 -16.60 -9.67 -9.54
N HIS A 172 -17.60 -10.53 -9.35
CA HIS A 172 -18.85 -10.15 -8.75
C HIS A 172 -18.87 -10.37 -7.23
N PHE A 173 -19.24 -9.31 -6.50
CA PHE A 173 -19.63 -9.39 -5.11
C PHE A 173 -21.15 -9.21 -5.03
N SER A 174 -21.85 -10.20 -4.51
CA SER A 174 -23.31 -10.11 -4.34
C SER A 174 -23.65 -9.00 -3.34
N SER A 175 -24.91 -8.53 -3.42
CA SER A 175 -25.43 -7.57 -2.43
C SER A 175 -25.34 -8.11 -1.00
N GLU A 176 -25.41 -9.44 -0.83
CA GLU A 176 -25.27 -10.09 0.46
C GLU A 176 -23.83 -10.02 0.96
N THR A 177 -22.83 -10.29 0.13
CA THR A 177 -21.41 -10.17 0.46
C THR A 177 -21.07 -8.73 0.83
N ILE A 178 -21.55 -7.75 0.07
CA ILE A 178 -21.39 -6.30 0.37
C ILE A 178 -22.08 -5.95 1.68
N TYR A 179 -23.31 -6.41 1.91
CA TYR A 179 -24.05 -6.16 3.14
C TYR A 179 -23.34 -6.74 4.37
N ARG A 180 -22.84 -7.95 4.30
CA ARG A 180 -22.08 -8.58 5.39
C ARG A 180 -20.78 -7.84 5.69
N ARG A 181 -20.13 -7.30 4.65
CA ARG A 181 -18.86 -6.58 4.79
C ARG A 181 -19.04 -5.20 5.42
N PHE A 182 -20.06 -4.43 4.96
CA PHE A 182 -20.24 -3.03 5.35
C PHE A 182 -21.38 -2.84 6.37
N MET A 183 -22.11 -3.89 6.71
CA MET A 183 -23.30 -3.84 7.57
C MET A 183 -24.33 -2.79 7.10
N SER A 184 -24.35 -2.53 5.80
CA SER A 184 -25.18 -1.54 5.13
C SER A 184 -25.69 -2.08 3.81
N ALA A 185 -26.99 -1.89 3.55
CA ALA A 185 -27.58 -2.23 2.25
C ALA A 185 -27.18 -1.25 1.13
N ARG A 186 -26.48 -0.17 1.46
CA ARG A 186 -25.96 0.78 0.46
C ARG A 186 -24.63 0.31 -0.06
N VAL A 187 -24.50 0.27 -1.39
CA VAL A 187 -23.21 0.06 -2.06
C VAL A 187 -22.25 1.17 -1.61
N PRO A 188 -21.03 0.85 -1.20
CA PRO A 188 -20.02 1.84 -0.87
C PRO A 188 -19.87 2.86 -2.00
N ASN A 189 -19.89 4.14 -1.68
CA ASN A 189 -19.63 5.18 -2.67
C ASN A 189 -18.12 5.22 -3.03
N LEU A 190 -17.79 5.91 -4.12
CA LEU A 190 -16.40 6.05 -4.57
C LEU A 190 -15.48 6.58 -3.47
N ALA A 191 -15.94 7.53 -2.65
CA ALA A 191 -15.13 8.07 -1.55
C ALA A 191 -14.78 7.00 -0.50
N MET A 192 -15.72 6.11 -0.15
CA MET A 192 -15.47 4.97 0.72
C MET A 192 -14.51 3.98 0.08
N MET A 193 -14.67 3.69 -1.21
CA MET A 193 -13.77 2.79 -1.94
C MET A 193 -12.35 3.35 -2.02
N HIS A 194 -12.19 4.66 -2.25
CA HIS A 194 -10.89 5.32 -2.18
C HIS A 194 -10.27 5.24 -0.79
N TYR A 195 -11.03 5.53 0.27
CA TYR A 195 -10.56 5.39 1.64
C TYR A 195 -10.09 3.96 1.96
N LEU A 196 -10.81 2.94 1.47
CA LEU A 196 -10.43 1.54 1.66
C LEU A 196 -9.18 1.13 0.88
N ALA A 197 -8.81 1.86 -0.17
CA ALA A 197 -7.61 1.65 -0.97
C ALA A 197 -6.44 2.57 -0.54
N GLU A 198 -6.72 3.66 0.17
CA GLU A 198 -5.71 4.54 0.76
C GLU A 198 -5.11 3.89 2.00
N VAL A 199 -4.17 2.97 1.80
CA VAL A 199 -3.45 2.28 2.88
C VAL A 199 -2.09 2.93 3.10
N ASP A 200 -1.64 2.92 4.35
CA ASP A 200 -0.29 3.32 4.74
C ASP A 200 0.60 2.13 5.08
N TYR A 201 0.03 0.91 5.07
CA TYR A 201 0.64 -0.38 5.41
C TYR A 201 1.13 -0.51 6.86
N VAL A 202 0.73 0.39 7.74
CA VAL A 202 1.03 0.35 9.18
C VAL A 202 -0.26 0.42 9.98
N ASP A 203 -0.91 1.60 10.01
CA ASP A 203 -2.20 1.74 10.71
C ASP A 203 -3.34 1.09 9.93
N HIS A 204 -3.21 1.03 8.61
CA HIS A 204 -4.13 0.35 7.71
C HIS A 204 -3.35 -0.57 6.76
N PHE A 205 -3.35 -1.86 7.03
CA PHE A 205 -2.71 -2.89 6.22
C PHE A 205 -3.73 -3.76 5.49
N VAL A 206 -3.45 -4.11 4.24
CA VAL A 206 -4.35 -4.95 3.41
C VAL A 206 -3.58 -6.00 2.62
N TRP A 207 -3.94 -7.26 2.80
CA TRP A 207 -3.61 -8.35 1.88
C TRP A 207 -4.69 -8.51 0.82
N VAL A 208 -4.28 -8.74 -0.43
CA VAL A 208 -5.16 -9.05 -1.55
C VAL A 208 -4.78 -10.41 -2.13
N MET A 209 -5.78 -11.27 -2.33
CA MET A 209 -5.65 -12.48 -3.14
C MET A 209 -6.09 -12.17 -4.56
N VAL A 210 -5.29 -12.57 -5.54
CA VAL A 210 -5.57 -12.34 -6.96
C VAL A 210 -5.59 -13.65 -7.76
N ASP A 211 -6.46 -13.70 -8.77
CA ASP A 211 -6.53 -14.77 -9.76
C ASP A 211 -6.47 -14.15 -11.16
N GLY A 212 -5.46 -14.53 -11.97
CA GLY A 212 -5.25 -13.95 -13.29
C GLY A 212 -5.03 -12.44 -13.32
N GLY A 213 -4.65 -11.83 -12.16
CA GLY A 213 -4.49 -10.39 -11.98
C GLY A 213 -5.69 -9.67 -11.36
N ASP A 214 -6.85 -10.32 -11.27
CA ASP A 214 -8.07 -9.75 -10.67
C ASP A 214 -8.12 -9.98 -9.16
N PRO A 215 -8.42 -8.95 -8.34
CA PRO A 215 -8.62 -9.09 -6.89
C PRO A 215 -9.87 -9.94 -6.59
N VAL A 216 -9.70 -11.11 -5.98
CA VAL A 216 -10.79 -12.05 -5.64
C VAL A 216 -11.13 -12.08 -4.16
N ALA A 217 -10.23 -11.62 -3.31
CA ALA A 217 -10.46 -11.47 -1.88
C ALA A 217 -9.50 -10.47 -1.27
N ASP A 218 -9.91 -9.83 -0.19
CA ASP A 218 -9.06 -9.00 0.67
C ASP A 218 -9.23 -9.33 2.15
N ALA A 219 -8.18 -9.08 2.90
CA ALA A 219 -8.19 -9.05 4.35
C ALA A 219 -7.39 -7.85 4.83
N ARG A 220 -7.95 -7.11 5.78
CA ARG A 220 -7.33 -5.91 6.33
C ARG A 220 -7.38 -5.85 7.82
N PHE A 221 -6.43 -5.13 8.40
CA PHE A 221 -6.56 -4.59 9.73
C PHE A 221 -6.46 -3.07 9.70
N VAL A 222 -7.19 -2.44 10.60
CA VAL A 222 -7.09 -1.01 10.90
C VAL A 222 -6.79 -0.87 12.38
N ARG A 223 -5.67 -0.25 12.70
CA ARG A 223 -5.19 -0.06 14.07
C ARG A 223 -6.12 0.87 14.85
N ASP A 224 -6.36 0.56 16.10
CA ASP A 224 -7.14 1.44 16.98
C ASP A 224 -6.29 2.66 17.38
N GLU A 225 -6.86 3.86 17.26
CA GLU A 225 -6.16 5.13 17.57
C GLU A 225 -5.81 5.27 19.04
N LYS A 226 -6.58 4.63 19.95
CA LYS A 226 -6.41 4.75 21.41
C LYS A 226 -5.51 3.65 21.98
N ASP A 227 -5.53 2.48 21.35
CA ASP A 227 -4.73 1.32 21.75
C ASP A 227 -4.08 0.71 20.50
N PRO A 228 -2.87 1.15 20.13
CA PRO A 228 -2.20 0.68 18.92
C PRO A 228 -1.81 -0.80 18.94
N THR A 229 -1.98 -1.50 20.07
CA THR A 229 -1.83 -2.97 20.16
C THR A 229 -3.06 -3.71 19.67
N VAL A 230 -4.19 -3.01 19.44
CA VAL A 230 -5.45 -3.56 18.92
C VAL A 230 -5.66 -3.10 17.49
N ALA A 231 -6.17 -3.98 16.63
CA ALA A 231 -6.60 -3.61 15.29
C ALA A 231 -7.95 -4.27 14.94
N GLU A 232 -8.84 -3.49 14.33
CA GLU A 232 -10.09 -4.02 13.77
C GLU A 232 -9.80 -4.74 12.47
N ILE A 233 -10.31 -5.97 12.31
CA ILE A 233 -10.13 -6.77 11.10
C ILE A 233 -11.40 -6.89 10.29
N ALA A 234 -11.22 -6.96 8.96
CA ALA A 234 -12.31 -7.20 8.05
C ALA A 234 -11.84 -7.99 6.82
N PHE A 235 -12.76 -8.79 6.28
CA PHE A 235 -12.51 -9.67 5.14
C PHE A 235 -13.59 -9.50 4.08
N THR A 236 -13.18 -9.64 2.82
CA THR A 236 -14.09 -9.77 1.68
C THR A 236 -13.61 -10.92 0.82
N VAL A 237 -14.50 -11.81 0.42
CA VAL A 237 -14.22 -12.91 -0.52
C VAL A 237 -15.31 -12.92 -1.56
N ALA A 238 -14.95 -12.84 -2.83
CA ALA A 238 -15.89 -12.91 -3.95
C ALA A 238 -16.68 -14.21 -3.90
N ASP A 239 -17.97 -14.16 -4.27
CA ASP A 239 -18.91 -15.26 -4.08
C ASP A 239 -18.43 -16.55 -4.72
N ALA A 240 -17.88 -16.48 -5.94
CA ALA A 240 -17.33 -17.64 -6.65
C ALA A 240 -16.11 -18.28 -5.97
N TYR A 241 -15.48 -17.59 -5.03
CA TYR A 241 -14.26 -18.02 -4.33
C TYR A 241 -14.52 -18.41 -2.87
N GLN A 242 -15.75 -18.25 -2.38
CA GLN A 242 -16.13 -18.65 -1.03
C GLN A 242 -16.07 -20.18 -0.86
N GLY A 243 -15.91 -20.63 0.40
CA GLY A 243 -15.85 -22.07 0.70
C GLY A 243 -14.52 -22.77 0.38
N ARG A 244 -13.57 -22.09 -0.27
CA ARG A 244 -12.26 -22.65 -0.68
C ARG A 244 -11.17 -22.55 0.39
N GLY A 245 -11.47 -21.99 1.57
CA GLY A 245 -10.53 -21.80 2.67
C GLY A 245 -9.75 -20.48 2.63
N ILE A 246 -10.07 -19.57 1.70
CA ILE A 246 -9.40 -18.27 1.53
C ILE A 246 -9.46 -17.45 2.82
N GLY A 247 -10.62 -17.30 3.46
CA GLY A 247 -10.75 -16.55 4.70
C GLY A 247 -9.88 -17.10 5.84
N THR A 248 -9.78 -18.44 5.96
CA THR A 248 -8.91 -19.09 6.95
C THR A 248 -7.43 -18.86 6.64
N PHE A 249 -7.04 -18.85 5.38
CA PHE A 249 -5.67 -18.51 4.97
C PHE A 249 -5.37 -17.04 5.26
N LEU A 250 -6.28 -16.15 4.89
CA LEU A 250 -6.10 -14.70 5.03
C LEU A 250 -5.99 -14.24 6.49
N ILE A 251 -6.73 -14.84 7.43
CA ILE A 251 -6.57 -14.48 8.86
C ILE A 251 -5.16 -14.86 9.35
N GLY A 252 -4.62 -15.99 8.88
CA GLY A 252 -3.24 -16.39 9.17
C GLY A 252 -2.22 -15.42 8.58
N ALA A 253 -2.38 -15.04 7.30
CA ALA A 253 -1.52 -14.07 6.64
C ALA A 253 -1.57 -12.69 7.32
N LEU A 254 -2.78 -12.26 7.70
CA LEU A 254 -2.99 -11.00 8.42
C LEU A 254 -2.34 -11.03 9.81
N ALA A 255 -2.41 -12.17 10.50
CA ALA A 255 -1.75 -12.36 11.80
C ALA A 255 -0.22 -12.28 11.70
N VAL A 256 0.38 -12.70 10.59
CA VAL A 256 1.83 -12.53 10.35
C VAL A 256 2.18 -11.05 10.20
N ALA A 257 1.45 -10.30 9.36
CA ALA A 257 1.66 -8.86 9.17
C ALA A 257 1.44 -8.10 10.47
N ALA A 258 0.36 -8.39 11.20
CA ALA A 258 0.03 -7.78 12.48
C ALA A 258 1.16 -7.93 13.52
N ARG A 259 1.77 -9.12 13.62
CA ARG A 259 2.92 -9.34 14.51
C ARG A 259 4.18 -8.59 14.08
N VAL A 260 4.41 -8.42 12.79
CA VAL A 260 5.52 -7.58 12.28
C VAL A 260 5.32 -6.15 12.72
N ASP A 261 4.08 -5.67 12.74
CA ASP A 261 3.71 -4.30 13.05
C ASP A 261 3.38 -4.06 14.54
N GLY A 262 3.55 -5.07 15.41
CA GLY A 262 3.35 -4.93 16.85
C GLY A 262 1.89 -4.93 17.31
N VAL A 263 0.93 -5.34 16.45
CA VAL A 263 -0.45 -5.60 16.83
C VAL A 263 -0.54 -6.92 17.59
N GLU A 264 -1.16 -6.90 18.77
CA GLU A 264 -1.27 -8.04 19.67
C GLU A 264 -2.66 -8.67 19.66
N ARG A 265 -3.70 -7.88 19.40
CA ARG A 265 -5.11 -8.29 19.45
C ARG A 265 -5.87 -7.85 18.20
N PHE A 266 -6.75 -8.72 17.75
CA PHE A 266 -7.72 -8.41 16.69
C PHE A 266 -9.10 -8.19 17.29
N SER A 267 -9.72 -7.07 16.96
CA SER A 267 -11.15 -6.84 17.17
C SER A 267 -11.91 -7.13 15.88
N ALA A 268 -13.11 -7.65 16.00
CA ALA A 268 -14.00 -7.85 14.86
C ALA A 268 -15.41 -7.42 15.23
N ARG A 269 -16.04 -6.71 14.29
CA ARG A 269 -17.44 -6.24 14.34
C ARG A 269 -18.17 -6.76 13.13
N MET A 270 -19.28 -7.48 13.34
CA MET A 270 -20.00 -8.11 12.23
C MET A 270 -21.47 -8.37 12.54
N LEU A 271 -22.24 -8.72 11.49
CA LEU A 271 -23.60 -9.22 11.65
C LEU A 271 -23.59 -10.60 12.35
N SER A 272 -24.53 -10.81 13.25
CA SER A 272 -24.65 -12.07 14.03
C SER A 272 -24.94 -13.30 13.17
N ASP A 273 -25.47 -13.13 11.97
CA ASP A 273 -25.77 -14.17 10.97
C ASP A 273 -24.64 -14.40 9.96
N ASN A 274 -23.51 -13.68 10.09
CA ASN A 274 -22.31 -13.92 9.29
C ASN A 274 -21.59 -15.18 9.77
N LEU A 275 -22.18 -16.35 9.53
CA LEU A 275 -21.65 -17.64 9.97
C LEU A 275 -20.24 -17.95 9.46
N PRO A 276 -19.85 -17.65 8.19
CA PRO A 276 -18.50 -17.89 7.72
C PRO A 276 -17.44 -17.17 8.55
N MET A 277 -17.61 -15.86 8.79
CA MET A 277 -16.66 -15.09 9.60
C MET A 277 -16.68 -15.54 11.05
N ARG A 278 -17.86 -15.82 11.61
CA ARG A 278 -18.00 -16.34 12.96
C ARG A 278 -17.22 -17.64 13.14
N THR A 279 -17.36 -18.58 12.21
CA THR A 279 -16.64 -19.87 12.23
C THR A 279 -15.11 -19.66 12.26
N ILE A 280 -14.60 -18.71 11.49
CA ILE A 280 -13.17 -18.38 11.46
C ILE A 280 -12.74 -17.84 12.84
N MET A 281 -13.47 -16.89 13.39
CA MET A 281 -13.12 -16.28 14.68
C MET A 281 -13.26 -17.25 15.86
N ASP A 282 -14.28 -18.12 15.85
CA ASP A 282 -14.50 -19.15 16.89
C ASP A 282 -13.33 -20.14 16.97
N GLN A 283 -12.67 -20.46 15.85
CA GLN A 283 -11.45 -21.29 15.83
C GLN A 283 -10.26 -20.64 16.58
N HIS A 284 -10.32 -19.34 16.79
CA HIS A 284 -9.30 -18.56 17.49
C HIS A 284 -9.78 -18.08 18.87
N GLY A 285 -10.84 -18.67 19.40
CA GLY A 285 -11.30 -18.44 20.76
C GLY A 285 -12.17 -17.19 20.93
N ALA A 286 -12.89 -16.77 19.91
CA ALA A 286 -13.77 -15.62 19.98
C ALA A 286 -14.85 -15.77 21.07
N VAL A 287 -14.99 -14.71 21.90
CA VAL A 287 -16.07 -14.55 22.85
C VAL A 287 -16.93 -13.38 22.40
N TRP A 288 -18.15 -13.70 21.99
CA TRP A 288 -19.03 -12.71 21.36
C TRP A 288 -19.79 -11.87 22.37
N GLN A 289 -19.80 -10.57 22.11
CA GLN A 289 -20.61 -9.60 22.85
C GLN A 289 -21.62 -8.97 21.88
N ARG A 290 -22.84 -8.72 22.35
CA ARG A 290 -23.83 -8.00 21.58
C ARG A 290 -23.56 -6.51 21.71
N GLU A 291 -23.37 -5.84 20.58
CA GLU A 291 -23.21 -4.38 20.50
C GLU A 291 -24.53 -3.68 20.18
N ASP A 292 -25.27 -4.19 19.16
CA ASP A 292 -26.54 -3.63 18.72
C ASP A 292 -27.47 -4.76 18.21
N ILE A 293 -28.64 -4.41 17.70
CA ILE A 293 -29.58 -5.34 17.09
C ILE A 293 -28.92 -5.98 15.86
N GLY A 294 -28.71 -7.31 15.93
CA GLY A 294 -28.06 -8.05 14.83
C GLY A 294 -26.55 -7.84 14.67
N VAL A 295 -25.90 -7.06 15.55
CA VAL A 295 -24.46 -6.79 15.50
C VAL A 295 -23.78 -7.37 16.73
N ILE A 296 -22.69 -8.10 16.49
CA ILE A 296 -21.83 -8.71 17.52
C ILE A 296 -20.38 -8.28 17.34
N THR A 297 -19.67 -8.21 18.45
CA THR A 297 -18.25 -7.89 18.50
C THR A 297 -17.48 -8.94 19.29
N THR A 298 -16.19 -9.04 18.99
CA THR A 298 -15.25 -9.87 19.76
C THR A 298 -13.86 -9.27 19.70
N VAL A 299 -13.03 -9.63 20.68
CA VAL A 299 -11.58 -9.38 20.64
C VAL A 299 -10.89 -10.72 20.88
N ILE A 300 -9.90 -11.03 20.06
CA ILE A 300 -9.06 -12.23 20.16
C ILE A 300 -7.58 -11.83 20.18
N GLU A 301 -6.72 -12.65 20.76
CA GLU A 301 -5.28 -12.54 20.54
C GLU A 301 -4.96 -12.77 19.05
N VAL A 302 -3.93 -12.09 18.53
CA VAL A 302 -3.46 -12.33 17.16
C VAL A 302 -3.10 -13.81 17.00
N PRO A 303 -3.73 -14.55 16.06
CA PRO A 303 -3.58 -15.99 15.92
C PRO A 303 -2.13 -16.44 15.82
N ARG A 304 -1.74 -17.43 16.62
CA ARG A 304 -0.42 -18.09 16.52
C ARG A 304 -0.44 -19.31 15.59
N ARG A 305 -1.61 -19.94 15.46
CA ARG A 305 -1.83 -21.05 14.52
C ARG A 305 -2.34 -20.49 13.21
N LEU A 306 -1.54 -20.58 12.14
CA LEU A 306 -1.75 -19.84 10.90
C LEU A 306 -2.47 -20.66 9.81
N GLY A 307 -2.57 -21.98 9.97
CA GLY A 307 -3.18 -22.87 8.97
C GLY A 307 -2.28 -23.20 7.77
N PHE A 308 -1.02 -22.74 7.79
CA PHE A 308 0.01 -23.03 6.77
C PHE A 308 1.39 -23.27 7.41
N GLY A 309 2.34 -23.80 6.63
CA GLY A 309 3.67 -24.20 7.13
C GLY A 309 4.63 -23.02 7.28
N ARG A 310 5.79 -23.30 7.95
CA ARG A 310 6.82 -22.29 8.24
C ARG A 310 7.38 -21.57 7.01
N ALA A 311 7.55 -22.29 5.89
CA ALA A 311 8.07 -21.68 4.66
C ALA A 311 7.14 -20.56 4.16
N MET A 312 5.83 -20.81 4.15
CA MET A 312 4.82 -19.81 3.80
C MET A 312 4.78 -18.66 4.80
N GLU A 313 4.88 -18.96 6.09
CA GLU A 313 4.95 -17.93 7.15
C GLU A 313 6.14 -16.99 6.93
N GLU A 314 7.32 -17.52 6.62
CA GLU A 314 8.52 -16.70 6.40
C GLU A 314 8.40 -15.84 5.12
N GLN A 315 7.85 -16.38 4.03
CA GLN A 315 7.58 -15.60 2.82
C GLN A 315 6.62 -14.45 3.09
N ILE A 316 5.50 -14.71 3.77
CA ILE A 316 4.52 -13.68 4.13
C ILE A 316 5.16 -12.63 5.04
N LYS A 317 5.96 -13.06 6.03
CA LYS A 317 6.66 -12.18 6.95
C LYS A 317 7.69 -11.29 6.24
N GLN A 318 8.44 -11.84 5.29
CA GLN A 318 9.41 -11.09 4.49
C GLN A 318 8.70 -10.01 3.68
N VAL A 319 7.61 -10.35 2.99
CA VAL A 319 6.81 -9.40 2.22
C VAL A 319 6.19 -8.32 3.11
N ALA A 320 5.62 -8.70 4.27
CA ALA A 320 5.08 -7.72 5.22
C ALA A 320 6.15 -6.72 5.69
N ARG A 321 7.34 -7.21 6.04
CA ARG A 321 8.47 -6.36 6.45
C ARG A 321 8.89 -5.37 5.37
N GLN A 322 8.90 -5.78 4.11
CA GLN A 322 9.30 -4.91 3.00
C GLN A 322 8.44 -3.65 2.88
N VAL A 323 7.15 -3.71 3.25
CA VAL A 323 6.24 -2.56 3.19
C VAL A 323 6.02 -1.87 4.53
N ILE A 324 6.13 -2.59 5.65
CA ILE A 324 5.92 -2.04 7.00
C ILE A 324 7.19 -1.34 7.50
N GLU A 325 8.34 -2.02 7.45
CA GLU A 325 9.62 -1.55 7.96
C GLU A 325 10.38 -0.69 6.93
N VAL A 326 9.75 0.38 6.44
CA VAL A 326 10.36 1.25 5.39
C VAL A 326 11.40 2.20 5.97
N VAL A 327 11.19 2.63 7.21
CA VAL A 327 12.08 3.55 7.93
C VAL A 327 12.30 2.96 9.32
N SER A 328 13.38 2.24 9.48
CA SER A 328 13.89 1.79 10.79
C SER A 328 15.34 2.18 10.94
#